data_8de8e49a0940c4d14a0ae3dfa0962088
#
_entry.id   8de8e49a0940c4d14a0ae3dfa0962088
#
_cell.length_a   1.000
_cell.length_b   1.000
_cell.length_c   1.000
_cell.angle_alpha   90.00
_cell.angle_beta   90.00
_cell.angle_gamma   90.00
#
_symmetry.space_group_name_H-M   'P 1'
#
loop_
_entity.id
_entity.type
_entity.pdbx_description
1 polymer ?
#
loop_
_entity_poly.entity_id
_entity_poly.type
_entity_poly.pdbx_seq_one_letter_code
_entity_poly.pdbx_strand_id
1 'polypeptide(L)'
;MYFGEAAGANWLAVVDVSGSMTWGGIPYPIDVAMSLGLYVAERNTGIFKDKMITFSAAPQLVEVDPAWPLKQKVEYMLRMDWGMNTNLEAVFRLVLDAAVQASLPAEQMPQCLVIISDMQFDSCVDGAGNPSAYEMIRQRYEAAGYAMPRLVFWNVSQRDYGNVPVRYDQQGTMLVGGCKPGMFEQLLSGKTPEDFMLSVLNGERYQPITLA
;
A
#
# COMPACT_ATOMS: atom_id res chain seq x y z
N MET A 1 4.03 -23.45 3.41
CA MET A 1 5.05 -22.39 3.33
C MET A 1 4.86 -21.77 1.95
N TYR A 2 3.95 -20.76 1.86
CA TYR A 2 3.42 -20.30 0.55
C TYR A 2 3.99 -18.96 0.07
N PHE A 3 4.87 -18.34 0.85
CA PHE A 3 5.44 -17.05 0.49
C PHE A 3 6.95 -17.19 0.57
N GLY A 4 7.59 -17.22 -0.60
CA GLY A 4 9.04 -17.09 -0.70
C GLY A 4 9.48 -15.81 0.03
N GLU A 5 10.67 -15.83 0.60
CA GLU A 5 11.29 -14.64 1.15
C GLU A 5 11.34 -13.58 0.06
N ALA A 6 10.42 -12.62 0.10
CA ALA A 6 10.54 -11.38 -0.64
C ALA A 6 11.66 -10.59 0.02
N ALA A 7 12.89 -11.04 -0.25
CA ALA A 7 14.09 -10.45 0.29
C ALA A 7 14.17 -8.99 -0.18
N GLY A 8 14.02 -8.05 0.76
CA GLY A 8 14.52 -6.70 0.60
C GLY A 8 13.56 -5.63 0.10
N ALA A 9 12.28 -5.88 -0.08
CA ALA A 9 11.35 -4.79 -0.39
C ALA A 9 10.96 -4.07 0.90
N ASN A 10 11.55 -2.90 1.13
CA ASN A 10 11.14 -2.01 2.23
C ASN A 10 9.82 -1.30 1.81
N TRP A 11 8.69 -1.90 2.14
CA TRP A 11 7.35 -1.43 1.80
C TRP A 11 6.62 -1.00 3.06
N LEU A 12 5.89 0.10 3.00
CA LEU A 12 5.11 0.58 4.12
C LEU A 12 3.62 0.59 3.76
N ALA A 13 2.82 -0.11 4.55
CA ALA A 13 1.39 -0.19 4.33
C ALA A 13 0.66 1.04 4.90
N VAL A 14 -0.27 1.56 4.12
CA VAL A 14 -1.26 2.56 4.52
C VAL A 14 -2.61 1.85 4.46
N VAL A 15 -3.22 1.63 5.63
CA VAL A 15 -4.39 0.74 5.78
C VAL A 15 -5.64 1.54 6.02
N ASP A 16 -6.65 1.32 5.20
CA ASP A 16 -7.98 1.88 5.33
C ASP A 16 -8.87 0.92 6.14
N VAL A 17 -9.49 1.44 7.18
CA VAL A 17 -10.52 0.75 7.97
C VAL A 17 -11.77 1.61 8.15
N SER A 18 -12.03 2.52 7.21
CA SER A 18 -13.25 3.32 7.17
C SER A 18 -14.51 2.45 7.14
N GLY A 19 -15.67 3.07 7.43
CA GLY A 19 -16.93 2.35 7.49
C GLY A 19 -17.29 1.64 6.17
N SER A 20 -16.92 2.19 5.01
CA SER A 20 -17.15 1.56 3.70
C SER A 20 -16.45 0.20 3.56
N MET A 21 -15.33 0.00 4.24
CA MET A 21 -14.57 -1.24 4.23
C MET A 21 -15.28 -2.42 4.92
N THR A 22 -16.35 -2.15 5.68
CA THR A 22 -17.13 -3.18 6.38
C THR A 22 -18.28 -3.74 5.54
N TRP A 23 -18.47 -3.25 4.32
CA TRP A 23 -19.54 -3.66 3.40
C TRP A 23 -18.98 -4.36 2.17
N GLY A 24 -19.72 -5.30 1.65
CA GLY A 24 -19.32 -6.01 0.42
C GLY A 24 -19.59 -7.50 0.51
N GLY A 25 -18.76 -8.30 -0.09
CA GLY A 25 -18.78 -9.76 0.00
C GLY A 25 -17.79 -10.28 1.05
N ILE A 26 -17.88 -11.56 1.37
CA ILE A 26 -16.89 -12.23 2.22
C ILE A 26 -15.72 -12.70 1.32
N PRO A 27 -14.46 -12.42 1.67
CA PRO A 27 -14.00 -11.65 2.83
C PRO A 27 -14.36 -10.16 2.71
N TYR A 28 -14.62 -9.51 3.84
CA TYR A 28 -14.83 -8.07 3.85
C TYR A 28 -13.54 -7.32 3.47
N PRO A 29 -13.63 -6.18 2.77
CA PRO A 29 -12.46 -5.36 2.45
C PRO A 29 -11.57 -5.05 3.66
N ILE A 30 -12.16 -4.77 4.81
CA ILE A 30 -11.44 -4.50 6.05
C ILE A 30 -10.59 -5.68 6.52
N ASP A 31 -11.10 -6.92 6.39
CA ASP A 31 -10.35 -8.13 6.79
C ASP A 31 -9.11 -8.32 5.91
N VAL A 32 -9.28 -8.06 4.62
CA VAL A 32 -8.19 -8.13 3.65
C VAL A 32 -7.16 -7.02 3.91
N ALA A 33 -7.61 -5.79 4.11
CA ALA A 33 -6.73 -4.64 4.32
C ALA A 33 -5.90 -4.79 5.61
N MET A 34 -6.52 -5.19 6.72
CA MET A 34 -5.82 -5.46 7.97
C MET A 34 -4.81 -6.62 7.83
N SER A 35 -5.22 -7.70 7.17
CA SER A 35 -4.33 -8.86 6.97
C SER A 35 -3.11 -8.50 6.14
N LEU A 36 -3.30 -7.76 5.05
CA LEU A 36 -2.21 -7.30 4.19
C LEU A 36 -1.32 -6.27 4.90
N GLY A 37 -1.93 -5.34 5.65
CA GLY A 37 -1.20 -4.35 6.42
C GLY A 37 -0.28 -4.98 7.46
N LEU A 38 -0.79 -5.94 8.25
CA LEU A 38 0.00 -6.73 9.21
C LEU A 38 1.10 -7.53 8.50
N TYR A 39 0.77 -8.16 7.38
CA TYR A 39 1.74 -8.95 6.62
C TYR A 39 2.93 -8.09 6.16
N VAL A 40 2.66 -6.90 5.63
CA VAL A 40 3.71 -5.95 5.21
C VAL A 40 4.51 -5.48 6.43
N ALA A 41 3.85 -5.05 7.51
CA ALA A 41 4.48 -4.53 8.71
C ALA A 41 5.45 -5.54 9.34
N GLU A 42 5.03 -6.81 9.49
CA GLU A 42 5.85 -7.88 10.10
C GLU A 42 7.09 -8.24 9.27
N ARG A 43 7.06 -7.98 7.96
CA ARG A 43 8.17 -8.28 7.04
C ARG A 43 9.04 -7.08 6.71
N ASN A 44 8.61 -5.92 7.12
CA ASN A 44 9.39 -4.70 6.92
C ASN A 44 10.67 -4.72 7.76
N THR A 45 11.57 -3.80 7.50
CA THR A 45 12.88 -3.70 8.16
C THR A 45 13.15 -2.29 8.68
N GLY A 46 14.21 -2.14 9.46
CA GLY A 46 14.64 -0.83 9.96
C GLY A 46 13.61 -0.18 10.88
N ILE A 47 13.52 1.14 10.82
CA ILE A 47 12.63 1.93 11.67
C ILE A 47 11.14 1.74 11.38
N PHE A 48 10.80 1.17 10.22
CA PHE A 48 9.43 0.92 9.79
C PHE A 48 8.98 -0.53 10.04
N LYS A 49 9.85 -1.36 10.65
CA LYS A 49 9.49 -2.71 11.06
C LYS A 49 8.33 -2.69 12.04
N ASP A 50 7.39 -3.62 11.86
CA ASP A 50 6.17 -3.76 12.67
C ASP A 50 5.28 -2.51 12.69
N LYS A 51 5.46 -1.61 11.71
CA LYS A 51 4.69 -0.37 11.58
C LYS A 51 3.85 -0.32 10.33
N MET A 52 2.75 0.40 10.44
CA MET A 52 1.87 0.76 9.33
C MET A 52 1.33 2.17 9.54
N ILE A 53 0.75 2.76 8.51
CA ILE A 53 0.14 4.08 8.57
C ILE A 53 -1.37 3.92 8.54
N THR A 54 -2.07 4.66 9.39
CA THR A 54 -3.52 4.78 9.33
C THR A 54 -3.94 5.66 8.16
N PHE A 55 -4.98 5.25 7.44
CA PHE A 55 -5.54 6.02 6.34
C PHE A 55 -6.61 6.97 6.88
N SER A 56 -6.23 8.21 7.18
CA SER A 56 -7.10 9.21 7.81
C SER A 56 -6.71 10.63 7.40
N ALA A 57 -7.52 11.63 7.78
CA ALA A 57 -7.19 13.05 7.59
C ALA A 57 -5.90 13.46 8.33
N ALA A 58 -5.62 12.80 9.45
CA ALA A 58 -4.39 12.95 10.23
C ALA A 58 -3.71 11.58 10.36
N PRO A 59 -3.00 11.10 9.32
CA PRO A 59 -2.39 9.78 9.33
C PRO A 59 -1.36 9.65 10.45
N GLN A 60 -1.31 8.48 11.05
CA GLN A 60 -0.38 8.16 12.14
C GLN A 60 0.45 6.94 11.77
N LEU A 61 1.73 6.98 12.11
CA LEU A 61 2.61 5.82 12.05
C LEU A 61 2.38 4.99 13.33
N VAL A 62 1.80 3.82 13.18
CA VAL A 62 1.38 2.95 14.27
C VAL A 62 2.27 1.74 14.32
N GLU A 63 2.74 1.41 15.51
CA GLU A 63 3.52 0.20 15.77
C GLU A 63 2.62 -0.89 16.35
N VAL A 64 2.71 -2.08 15.79
CA VAL A 64 2.01 -3.28 16.25
C VAL A 64 3.01 -4.17 16.94
N ASP A 65 2.82 -4.43 18.23
CA ASP A 65 3.73 -5.28 19.00
C ASP A 65 3.85 -6.68 18.36
N PRO A 66 5.05 -7.08 17.93
CA PRO A 66 5.25 -8.39 17.29
C PRO A 66 4.94 -9.56 18.22
N ALA A 67 5.04 -9.37 19.56
CA ALA A 67 4.75 -10.40 20.54
C ALA A 67 3.26 -10.70 20.74
N TRP A 68 2.38 -9.81 20.27
CA TRP A 68 0.95 -10.03 20.42
C TRP A 68 0.44 -11.16 19.52
N PRO A 69 -0.51 -11.99 19.99
CA PRO A 69 -1.21 -12.93 19.14
C PRO A 69 -2.05 -12.16 18.12
N LEU A 70 -2.31 -12.79 16.96
CA LEU A 70 -3.04 -12.19 15.83
C LEU A 70 -4.35 -11.51 16.26
N LYS A 71 -5.12 -12.17 17.14
CA LYS A 71 -6.38 -11.62 17.66
C LYS A 71 -6.18 -10.26 18.32
N GLN A 72 -5.15 -10.12 19.16
CA GLN A 72 -4.85 -8.87 19.85
C GLN A 72 -4.38 -7.77 18.89
N LYS A 73 -3.58 -8.13 17.87
CA LYS A 73 -3.17 -7.21 16.80
C LYS A 73 -4.38 -6.65 16.06
N VAL A 74 -5.31 -7.51 15.66
CA VAL A 74 -6.54 -7.11 14.96
C VAL A 74 -7.43 -6.26 15.86
N GLU A 75 -7.65 -6.64 17.11
CA GLU A 75 -8.44 -5.86 18.07
C GLU A 75 -7.82 -4.47 18.32
N TYR A 76 -6.50 -4.38 18.37
CA TYR A 76 -5.79 -3.12 18.50
C TYR A 76 -6.03 -2.24 17.28
N MET A 77 -5.88 -2.78 16.08
CA MET A 77 -6.13 -2.04 14.84
C MET A 77 -7.57 -1.53 14.75
N LEU A 78 -8.56 -2.35 15.11
CA LEU A 78 -9.98 -1.95 15.09
C LEU A 78 -10.34 -0.83 16.08
N ARG A 79 -9.51 -0.59 17.10
CA ARG A 79 -9.74 0.48 18.09
C ARG A 79 -9.04 1.80 17.75
N MET A 80 -8.23 1.81 16.71
CA MET A 80 -7.58 3.05 16.28
C MET A 80 -8.60 4.05 15.76
N ASP A 81 -8.28 5.33 15.86
CA ASP A 81 -9.10 6.38 15.27
C ASP A 81 -8.85 6.43 13.75
N TRP A 82 -9.77 5.86 13.03
CA TRP A 82 -9.76 5.82 11.58
C TRP A 82 -10.69 6.93 11.06
N GLY A 83 -10.11 8.09 10.79
CA GLY A 83 -10.87 9.21 10.25
C GLY A 83 -11.44 8.89 8.85
N MET A 84 -12.51 9.60 8.48
CA MET A 84 -13.25 9.33 7.23
C MET A 84 -12.61 9.94 5.97
N ASN A 85 -11.60 10.80 6.10
CA ASN A 85 -10.96 11.52 4.99
C ASN A 85 -9.48 11.18 4.90
N THR A 86 -8.97 11.02 3.68
CA THR A 86 -7.58 10.67 3.45
C THR A 86 -6.79 11.88 2.97
N ASN A 87 -5.72 12.17 3.68
CA ASN A 87 -4.74 13.16 3.26
C ASN A 87 -3.45 12.47 2.82
N LEU A 88 -3.31 12.22 1.54
CA LEU A 88 -2.16 11.54 0.97
C LEU A 88 -0.87 12.38 1.12
N GLU A 89 -0.96 13.71 1.02
CA GLU A 89 0.19 14.59 1.27
C GLU A 89 0.70 14.42 2.71
N ALA A 90 -0.23 14.33 3.69
CA ALA A 90 0.14 14.10 5.08
C ALA A 90 0.81 12.74 5.31
N VAL A 91 0.43 11.69 4.57
CA VAL A 91 1.11 10.38 4.60
C VAL A 91 2.57 10.52 4.16
N PHE A 92 2.82 11.16 3.03
CA PHE A 92 4.19 11.38 2.55
C PHE A 92 5.01 12.21 3.52
N ARG A 93 4.43 13.28 4.06
CA ARG A 93 5.10 14.13 5.06
C ARG A 93 5.43 13.34 6.32
N LEU A 94 4.52 12.53 6.81
CA LEU A 94 4.74 11.69 7.99
C LEU A 94 5.94 10.74 7.82
N VAL A 95 6.05 10.10 6.65
CA VAL A 95 7.17 9.21 6.33
C VAL A 95 8.49 9.99 6.25
N LEU A 96 8.48 11.14 5.57
CA LEU A 96 9.65 11.99 5.44
C LEU A 96 10.13 12.52 6.81
N ASP A 97 9.20 13.02 7.62
CA ASP A 97 9.50 13.55 8.96
C ASP A 97 10.08 12.46 9.86
N ALA A 98 9.53 11.25 9.83
CA ALA A 98 10.07 10.11 10.58
C ALA A 98 11.49 9.75 10.13
N ALA A 99 11.76 9.75 8.83
CA ALA A 99 13.08 9.48 8.29
C ALA A 99 14.11 10.55 8.67
N VAL A 100 13.75 11.83 8.55
CA VAL A 100 14.62 12.95 8.91
C VAL A 100 14.92 12.94 10.41
N GLN A 101 13.90 12.75 11.27
CA GLN A 101 14.09 12.68 12.72
C GLN A 101 15.01 11.53 13.16
N ALA A 102 14.90 10.39 12.48
CA ALA A 102 15.76 9.23 12.74
C ALA A 102 17.13 9.31 12.04
N SER A 103 17.41 10.38 11.27
CA SER A 103 18.60 10.46 10.40
C SER A 103 18.78 9.19 9.57
N LEU A 104 17.70 8.70 8.99
CA LEU A 104 17.64 7.43 8.30
C LEU A 104 18.59 7.42 7.08
N PRO A 105 19.42 6.39 6.89
CA PRO A 105 20.14 6.23 5.62
C PRO A 105 19.20 6.14 4.43
N ALA A 106 19.54 6.77 3.30
CA ALA A 106 18.66 6.85 2.13
C ALA A 106 18.22 5.48 1.59
N GLU A 107 19.10 4.49 1.69
CA GLU A 107 18.81 3.11 1.30
C GLU A 107 17.81 2.37 2.20
N GLN A 108 17.53 2.92 3.38
CA GLN A 108 16.53 2.37 4.32
C GLN A 108 15.17 3.03 4.19
N MET A 109 15.02 4.02 3.31
CA MET A 109 13.71 4.60 3.01
C MET A 109 12.77 3.54 2.42
N PRO A 110 11.46 3.60 2.73
CA PRO A 110 10.50 2.76 2.03
C PRO A 110 10.56 3.00 0.53
N GLN A 111 10.69 1.93 -0.23
CA GLN A 111 10.68 2.00 -1.69
C GLN A 111 9.27 2.19 -2.25
N CYS A 112 8.28 1.77 -1.45
CA CYS A 112 6.89 1.78 -1.86
C CYS A 112 5.95 2.03 -0.67
N LEU A 113 4.94 2.87 -0.89
CA LEU A 113 3.77 3.00 -0.03
C LEU A 113 2.63 2.23 -0.66
N VAL A 114 2.07 1.25 0.06
CA VAL A 114 0.94 0.45 -0.40
C VAL A 114 -0.32 0.93 0.29
N ILE A 115 -1.19 1.61 -0.44
CA ILE A 115 -2.48 2.11 0.05
C ILE A 115 -3.52 1.02 -0.20
N ILE A 116 -4.03 0.44 0.88
CA ILE A 116 -4.95 -0.69 0.85
C ILE A 116 -6.33 -0.17 1.27
N SER A 117 -7.24 -0.04 0.31
CA SER A 117 -8.54 0.62 0.48
C SER A 117 -9.57 0.03 -0.48
N ASP A 118 -10.85 0.35 -0.28
CA ASP A 118 -11.91 0.11 -1.27
C ASP A 118 -11.99 1.21 -2.34
N MET A 119 -11.05 2.14 -2.32
CA MET A 119 -10.94 3.28 -3.24
C MET A 119 -12.12 4.25 -3.21
N GLN A 120 -12.92 4.23 -2.15
CA GLN A 120 -13.94 5.23 -1.93
C GLN A 120 -13.30 6.47 -1.27
N PHE A 121 -12.53 7.21 -2.06
CA PHE A 121 -11.99 8.47 -1.61
C PHE A 121 -13.05 9.56 -1.77
N ASP A 122 -13.35 10.28 -0.71
CA ASP A 122 -14.05 11.55 -0.85
C ASP A 122 -13.23 12.48 -1.76
N SER A 123 -13.90 13.41 -2.44
CA SER A 123 -13.30 14.35 -3.40
C SER A 123 -12.09 15.14 -2.87
N CYS A 124 -11.69 14.90 -1.64
CA CYS A 124 -10.52 15.47 -0.95
C CYS A 124 -9.17 14.83 -1.32
N VAL A 125 -9.12 13.88 -2.26
CA VAL A 125 -7.85 13.41 -2.84
C VAL A 125 -7.36 14.40 -3.91
N ASP A 126 -7.66 15.68 -3.73
CA ASP A 126 -7.20 16.76 -4.61
C ASP A 126 -5.66 16.85 -4.72
N GLY A 127 -4.95 16.22 -3.79
CA GLY A 127 -3.48 16.17 -3.81
C GLY A 127 -2.89 15.11 -4.75
N ALA A 128 -3.48 13.92 -4.85
CA ALA A 128 -2.88 12.83 -5.65
C ALA A 128 -3.12 13.01 -7.16
N GLY A 129 -4.22 13.67 -7.52
CA GLY A 129 -4.54 14.00 -8.92
C GLY A 129 -3.99 15.36 -9.38
N ASN A 130 -3.43 16.15 -8.47
CA ASN A 130 -2.84 17.46 -8.79
C ASN A 130 -1.33 17.29 -9.06
N PRO A 131 -0.88 17.41 -10.33
CA PRO A 131 0.53 17.25 -10.67
C PRO A 131 1.45 18.19 -9.87
N SER A 132 0.96 19.36 -9.50
CA SER A 132 1.73 20.33 -8.73
C SER A 132 1.94 19.90 -7.27
N ALA A 133 0.96 19.27 -6.63
CA ALA A 133 1.11 18.78 -5.26
C ALA A 133 2.08 17.59 -5.19
N TYR A 134 1.96 16.64 -6.11
CA TYR A 134 2.89 15.51 -6.23
C TYR A 134 4.32 15.99 -6.48
N GLU A 135 4.50 16.95 -7.35
CA GLU A 135 5.80 17.53 -7.67
C GLU A 135 6.39 18.27 -6.44
N MET A 136 5.59 19.00 -5.68
CA MET A 136 6.04 19.65 -4.44
C MET A 136 6.49 18.62 -3.39
N ILE A 137 5.78 17.51 -3.25
CA ILE A 137 6.18 16.42 -2.35
C ILE A 137 7.52 15.86 -2.80
N ARG A 138 7.67 15.56 -4.09
CA ARG A 138 8.90 15.02 -4.67
C ARG A 138 10.09 15.94 -4.37
N GLN A 139 9.95 17.25 -4.60
CA GLN A 139 10.98 18.24 -4.31
C GLN A 139 11.37 18.27 -2.83
N ARG A 140 10.41 18.10 -1.90
CA ARG A 140 10.71 18.01 -0.46
C ARG A 140 11.55 16.79 -0.11
N TYR A 141 11.25 15.63 -0.71
CA TYR A 141 12.06 14.42 -0.54
C TYR A 141 13.48 14.60 -1.08
N GLU A 142 13.61 15.13 -2.29
CA GLU A 142 14.89 15.42 -2.93
C GLU A 142 15.72 16.43 -2.10
N ALA A 143 15.10 17.49 -1.59
CA ALA A 143 15.75 18.48 -0.74
C ALA A 143 16.24 17.89 0.59
N ALA A 144 15.59 16.85 1.10
CA ALA A 144 16.00 16.12 2.29
C ALA A 144 17.00 14.97 1.99
N GLY A 145 17.38 14.77 0.72
CA GLY A 145 18.32 13.73 0.30
C GLY A 145 17.72 12.35 0.13
N TYR A 146 16.38 12.25 0.01
CA TYR A 146 15.67 10.99 -0.12
C TYR A 146 14.99 10.85 -1.48
N ALA A 147 14.88 9.62 -1.98
CA ALA A 147 13.98 9.29 -3.08
C ALA A 147 12.54 9.19 -2.55
N MET A 148 11.60 9.80 -3.26
CA MET A 148 10.18 9.65 -2.93
C MET A 148 9.71 8.22 -3.16
N PRO A 149 9.03 7.56 -2.20
CA PRO A 149 8.47 6.22 -2.39
C PRO A 149 7.49 6.15 -3.57
N ARG A 150 7.48 5.03 -4.26
CA ARG A 150 6.44 4.72 -5.25
C ARG A 150 5.11 4.48 -4.55
N LEU A 151 4.00 4.73 -5.25
CA LEU A 151 2.66 4.47 -4.74
C LEU A 151 2.06 3.24 -5.41
N VAL A 152 1.53 2.34 -4.58
CA VAL A 152 0.64 1.28 -5.02
C VAL A 152 -0.73 1.51 -4.39
N PHE A 153 -1.74 1.70 -5.22
CA PHE A 153 -3.13 1.73 -4.79
C PHE A 153 -3.71 0.32 -4.97
N TRP A 154 -4.04 -0.31 -3.86
CA TRP A 154 -4.63 -1.64 -3.87
C TRP A 154 -6.11 -1.58 -3.50
N ASN A 155 -6.96 -1.72 -4.53
CA ASN A 155 -8.39 -1.86 -4.34
C ASN A 155 -8.72 -3.28 -3.88
N VAL A 156 -9.09 -3.43 -2.62
CA VAL A 156 -9.50 -4.71 -2.01
C VAL A 156 -10.99 -4.96 -2.06
N SER A 157 -11.77 -4.00 -2.57
CA SER A 157 -13.21 -4.17 -2.81
C SER A 157 -13.44 -5.05 -4.05
N GLN A 158 -14.47 -5.88 -3.97
CA GLN A 158 -14.97 -6.60 -5.13
C GLN A 158 -15.91 -5.76 -6.01
N ARG A 159 -16.21 -4.54 -5.59
CA ARG A 159 -17.08 -3.62 -6.31
C ARG A 159 -16.24 -2.75 -7.22
N ASP A 160 -16.67 -2.65 -8.45
CA ASP A 160 -16.05 -1.78 -9.45
C ASP A 160 -16.57 -0.34 -9.24
N TYR A 161 -15.93 0.39 -8.35
CA TYR A 161 -16.18 1.82 -8.22
C TYR A 161 -15.19 2.55 -9.10
N GLY A 162 -15.70 3.24 -10.13
CA GLY A 162 -14.92 3.92 -11.15
C GLY A 162 -14.05 5.10 -10.70
N ASN A 163 -13.90 5.30 -9.39
CA ASN A 163 -13.03 6.36 -8.85
C ASN A 163 -11.60 5.84 -8.70
N VAL A 164 -10.79 6.10 -9.70
CA VAL A 164 -9.36 5.84 -9.63
C VAL A 164 -8.68 7.12 -9.11
N PRO A 165 -7.94 7.05 -7.97
CA PRO A 165 -7.40 8.24 -7.32
C PRO A 165 -6.25 8.90 -8.08
N VAL A 166 -5.72 8.22 -9.10
CA VAL A 166 -4.62 8.69 -9.94
C VAL A 166 -4.87 8.33 -11.39
N ARG A 167 -4.27 9.10 -12.29
CA ARG A 167 -4.30 8.74 -13.72
C ARG A 167 -3.51 7.45 -13.94
N TYR A 168 -3.99 6.58 -14.83
CA TYR A 168 -3.35 5.29 -15.15
C TYR A 168 -1.93 5.43 -15.71
N ASP A 169 -1.59 6.62 -16.25
CA ASP A 169 -0.31 6.97 -16.86
C ASP A 169 0.61 7.79 -15.92
N GLN A 170 0.23 7.97 -14.66
CA GLN A 170 1.03 8.74 -13.72
C GLN A 170 2.28 7.96 -13.31
N GLN A 171 3.45 8.51 -13.62
CA GLN A 171 4.74 7.90 -13.25
C GLN A 171 4.86 7.71 -11.74
N GLY A 172 5.40 6.56 -11.34
CA GLY A 172 5.61 6.22 -9.93
C GLY A 172 4.37 5.71 -9.19
N THR A 173 3.25 5.48 -9.91
CA THR A 173 2.03 4.90 -9.34
C THR A 173 1.68 3.57 -10.00
N MET A 174 1.05 2.68 -9.23
CA MET A 174 0.53 1.40 -9.70
C MET A 174 -0.87 1.18 -9.13
N LEU A 175 -1.77 0.68 -9.96
CA LEU A 175 -3.13 0.32 -9.56
C LEU A 175 -3.27 -1.20 -9.53
N VAL A 176 -3.75 -1.72 -8.41
CA VAL A 176 -3.96 -3.16 -8.21
C VAL A 176 -5.39 -3.36 -7.75
N GLY A 177 -6.08 -4.36 -8.28
CA GLY A 177 -7.44 -4.69 -7.89
C GLY A 177 -7.60 -6.16 -7.54
N GLY A 178 -8.37 -6.43 -6.49
CA GLY A 178 -8.74 -7.77 -6.05
C GLY A 178 -8.07 -8.21 -4.75
N CYS A 179 -8.58 -9.33 -4.21
CA CYS A 179 -8.16 -9.85 -2.91
C CYS A 179 -7.43 -11.21 -3.01
N LYS A 180 -6.90 -11.56 -4.18
CA LYS A 180 -6.22 -12.86 -4.37
C LYS A 180 -4.78 -12.80 -3.83
N PRO A 181 -4.37 -13.74 -2.96
CA PRO A 181 -3.02 -13.78 -2.37
C PRO A 181 -1.89 -13.75 -3.41
N GLY A 182 -2.05 -14.40 -4.56
CA GLY A 182 -1.04 -14.44 -5.62
C GLY A 182 -0.71 -13.09 -6.24
N MET A 183 -1.60 -12.10 -6.13
CA MET A 183 -1.30 -10.74 -6.58
C MET A 183 -0.28 -10.06 -5.67
N PHE A 184 -0.28 -10.37 -4.39
CA PHE A 184 0.65 -9.82 -3.43
C PHE A 184 2.09 -10.32 -3.67
N GLU A 185 2.25 -11.63 -3.91
CA GLU A 185 3.55 -12.21 -4.26
C GLU A 185 4.18 -11.53 -5.48
N GLN A 186 3.36 -11.21 -6.46
CA GLN A 186 3.82 -10.58 -7.69
C GLN A 186 4.22 -9.13 -7.49
N LEU A 187 3.45 -8.38 -6.71
CA LEU A 187 3.83 -7.02 -6.32
C LEU A 187 5.16 -7.01 -5.57
N LEU A 188 5.34 -7.90 -4.61
CA LEU A 188 6.58 -8.02 -3.84
C LEU A 188 7.77 -8.46 -4.70
N SER A 189 7.53 -9.19 -5.79
CA SER A 189 8.60 -9.61 -6.71
C SER A 189 9.19 -8.47 -7.54
N GLY A 190 8.63 -7.25 -7.44
CA GLY A 190 9.05 -6.07 -8.20
C GLY A 190 8.76 -6.16 -9.71
N LYS A 191 8.01 -7.16 -10.13
CA LYS A 191 7.62 -7.36 -11.53
C LYS A 191 6.69 -6.26 -11.99
N THR A 192 6.83 -5.88 -13.26
CA THR A 192 5.91 -4.96 -13.91
C THR A 192 4.56 -5.63 -14.18
N PRO A 193 3.47 -4.88 -14.43
CA PRO A 193 2.21 -5.44 -14.89
C PRO A 193 2.36 -6.31 -16.15
N GLU A 194 3.28 -5.95 -17.05
CA GLU A 194 3.60 -6.71 -18.25
C GLU A 194 4.25 -8.05 -17.91
N ASP A 195 5.24 -8.07 -17.02
CA ASP A 195 5.88 -9.31 -16.54
C ASP A 195 4.86 -10.25 -15.90
N PHE A 196 3.88 -9.67 -15.19
CA PHE A 196 2.76 -10.41 -14.63
C PHE A 196 1.90 -11.05 -15.69
N MET A 197 1.45 -10.25 -16.65
CA MET A 197 0.66 -10.72 -17.80
C MET A 197 1.40 -11.84 -18.52
N LEU A 198 2.68 -11.65 -18.83
CA LEU A 198 3.50 -12.66 -19.49
C LEU A 198 3.68 -13.91 -18.65
N SER A 199 3.82 -13.80 -17.33
CA SER A 199 3.93 -14.97 -16.45
C SER A 199 2.65 -15.81 -16.42
N VAL A 200 1.48 -15.17 -16.55
CA VAL A 200 0.18 -15.87 -16.66
C VAL A 200 0.04 -16.50 -18.04
N LEU A 201 0.30 -15.74 -19.11
CA LEU A 201 0.15 -16.22 -20.50
C LEU A 201 1.13 -17.35 -20.85
N ASN A 202 2.33 -17.32 -20.30
CA ASN A 202 3.34 -18.36 -20.49
C ASN A 202 3.16 -19.57 -19.54
N GLY A 203 2.13 -19.55 -18.68
CA GLY A 203 1.81 -20.66 -17.80
C GLY A 203 1.41 -21.91 -18.56
N GLU A 204 1.63 -23.10 -17.97
CA GLU A 204 1.34 -24.41 -18.56
C GLU A 204 -0.08 -24.51 -19.13
N ARG A 205 -1.04 -23.84 -18.50
CA ARG A 205 -2.45 -23.82 -18.94
C ARG A 205 -2.63 -23.26 -20.35
N TYR A 206 -1.78 -22.34 -20.79
CA TYR A 206 -1.91 -21.64 -22.07
C TYR A 206 -0.95 -22.15 -23.13
N GLN A 207 0.04 -22.98 -22.76
CA GLN A 207 1.00 -23.55 -23.71
C GLN A 207 0.38 -24.34 -24.88
N PRO A 208 -0.79 -25.02 -24.73
CA PRO A 208 -1.43 -25.69 -25.86
C PRO A 208 -2.03 -24.76 -26.90
N ILE A 209 -2.10 -23.45 -26.62
CA ILE A 209 -2.67 -22.47 -27.54
C ILE A 209 -1.58 -22.05 -28.53
N THR A 210 -1.62 -22.59 -29.75
CA THR A 210 -0.80 -22.14 -30.87
C THR A 210 -1.59 -21.18 -31.74
N LEU A 211 -0.97 -20.06 -32.09
CA LEU A 211 -1.53 -19.17 -33.11
C LEU A 211 -1.46 -19.91 -34.46
N ALA A 212 -2.59 -20.04 -35.12
CA ALA A 212 -2.67 -20.63 -36.45
C ALA A 212 -2.14 -19.66 -37.51
#